data_50d9ef8fb1fe6c693c74b7381851c8c8
#
_entry.id   50d9ef8fb1fe6c693c74b7381851c8c8
#
_cell.length_a   1.000
_cell.length_b   1.000
_cell.length_c   1.000
_cell.angle_alpha   90.00
_cell.angle_beta   90.00
_cell.angle_gamma   90.00
#
_symmetry.space_group_name_H-M   'P 1'
#
loop_
_entity.id
_entity.type
_entity.pdbx_description
1 polymer ?
#
loop_
_entity_poly.entity_id
_entity_poly.type
_entity_poly.pdbx_seq_one_letter_code
_entity_poly.pdbx_strand_id
1 'polypeptide(L)'
;MHAAIFAAQETCMRKLFFLLIAIAAASPSFSQNAKPKKKFNLAGRPGDHILLQLSSDRWMGAPDSIDSRRKSLSRGGNIYIMLDKPFKGSPRMSAAFGLGVGTSSMFFDKLLVDIAGNVPVLNFRSLDTLNRFKKYKVTTAYLELPVELRYTANPEKPNKTFKAAIGLKVGTLLKAQTKGKTLQDASGRNINDYTQKTSSKSYFNTTRLAATARLGYGYFSLFGSYNITSIFKDGVAADMKPLQIGLTISGL
;
A
#
# COMPACT_ATOMS: atom_id res chain seq x y z
N MET A 1 -8.84 -21.12 26.08
CA MET A 1 -7.52 -20.48 25.99
C MET A 1 -7.41 -19.47 24.84
N HIS A 2 -8.04 -19.69 23.68
CA HIS A 2 -8.03 -18.75 22.53
C HIS A 2 -8.78 -17.43 22.72
N ALA A 3 -9.86 -17.40 23.49
CA ALA A 3 -10.66 -16.17 23.73
C ALA A 3 -9.91 -15.10 24.55
N ALA A 4 -9.02 -15.50 25.45
CA ALA A 4 -8.24 -14.57 26.28
C ALA A 4 -7.16 -13.82 25.49
N ILE A 5 -6.59 -14.46 24.48
CA ILE A 5 -5.55 -13.86 23.61
C ILE A 5 -6.17 -12.81 22.70
N PHE A 6 -7.39 -13.06 22.18
CA PHE A 6 -8.12 -12.11 21.34
C PHE A 6 -8.50 -10.83 22.10
N ALA A 7 -8.98 -10.98 23.34
CA ALA A 7 -9.34 -9.83 24.20
C ALA A 7 -8.10 -8.98 24.55
N ALA A 8 -6.94 -9.61 24.75
CA ALA A 8 -5.68 -8.90 25.04
C ALA A 8 -5.19 -8.09 23.83
N GLN A 9 -5.36 -8.61 22.62
CA GLN A 9 -4.92 -7.95 21.39
C GLN A 9 -5.80 -6.73 21.02
N GLU A 10 -7.11 -6.81 21.21
CA GLU A 10 -8.01 -5.64 21.05
C GLU A 10 -7.72 -4.56 22.09
N THR A 11 -7.42 -4.95 23.32
CA THR A 11 -7.11 -4.02 24.40
C THR A 11 -5.77 -3.29 24.14
N CYS A 12 -4.78 -3.98 23.58
CA CYS A 12 -3.49 -3.40 23.22
C CYS A 12 -3.62 -2.40 22.06
N MET A 13 -4.38 -2.72 21.02
CA MET A 13 -4.64 -1.80 19.89
C MET A 13 -5.44 -0.57 20.31
N ARG A 14 -6.43 -0.72 21.17
CA ARG A 14 -7.17 0.44 21.73
C ARG A 14 -6.24 1.35 22.56
N LYS A 15 -5.38 0.78 23.39
CA LYS A 15 -4.41 1.58 24.19
C LYS A 15 -3.40 2.31 23.31
N LEU A 16 -2.92 1.68 22.21
CA LEU A 16 -2.02 2.31 21.24
C LEU A 16 -2.72 3.45 20.49
N PHE A 17 -3.99 3.27 20.13
CA PHE A 17 -4.80 4.30 19.46
C PHE A 17 -5.07 5.50 20.38
N PHE A 18 -5.39 5.26 21.66
CA PHE A 18 -5.54 6.32 22.65
C PHE A 18 -4.22 7.01 22.99
N LEU A 19 -3.09 6.30 22.97
CA LEU A 19 -1.76 6.89 23.17
C LEU A 19 -1.41 7.85 22.02
N LEU A 20 -1.71 7.49 20.78
CA LEU A 20 -1.51 8.35 19.61
C LEU A 20 -2.41 9.60 19.65
N ILE A 21 -3.66 9.47 20.10
CA ILE A 21 -4.57 10.60 20.30
C ILE A 21 -4.08 11.49 21.46
N ALA A 22 -3.59 10.92 22.56
CA ALA A 22 -3.07 11.67 23.70
C ALA A 22 -1.80 12.47 23.34
N ILE A 23 -0.92 11.91 22.51
CA ILE A 23 0.26 12.61 21.98
C ILE A 23 -0.15 13.76 21.05
N ALA A 24 -1.23 13.59 20.27
CA ALA A 24 -1.79 14.65 19.43
C ALA A 24 -2.48 15.77 20.24
N ALA A 25 -3.05 15.44 21.41
CA ALA A 25 -3.73 16.39 22.29
C ALA A 25 -2.79 17.14 23.26
N ALA A 26 -1.58 16.63 23.51
CA ALA A 26 -0.56 17.27 24.32
C ALA A 26 0.16 18.39 23.56
N SER A 27 -0.60 19.32 22.94
CA SER A 27 -0.07 20.56 22.41
C SER A 27 0.13 21.53 23.58
N PRO A 28 1.37 21.96 23.90
CA PRO A 28 1.57 22.98 24.92
C PRO A 28 0.88 24.25 24.47
N SER A 29 -0.07 24.72 25.27
CA SER A 29 -0.70 26.05 25.12
C SER A 29 0.35 27.14 25.36
N PHE A 30 1.09 27.53 24.33
CA PHE A 30 1.93 28.72 24.40
C PHE A 30 1.07 29.97 24.21
N SER A 31 1.02 30.73 25.28
CA SER A 31 0.43 32.05 25.39
C SER A 31 0.68 32.95 24.18
N GLN A 32 -0.38 33.62 23.75
CA GLN A 32 -0.46 34.47 22.58
C GLN A 32 0.31 35.78 22.79
N ASN A 33 1.46 35.91 22.15
CA ASN A 33 1.92 37.20 21.65
C ASN A 33 1.58 37.22 20.15
N ALA A 34 0.58 37.98 19.79
CA ALA A 34 0.04 38.11 18.45
C ALA A 34 1.06 38.79 17.51
N LYS A 35 1.99 38.00 16.98
CA LYS A 35 2.67 38.38 15.74
C LYS A 35 1.73 38.13 14.57
N PRO A 36 1.71 38.96 13.51
CA PRO A 36 0.77 38.85 12.41
C PRO A 36 0.80 37.44 11.85
N LYS A 37 -0.35 36.77 11.81
CA LYS A 37 -0.53 35.42 11.24
C LYS A 37 -0.10 35.49 9.77
N LYS A 38 1.12 35.05 9.44
CA LYS A 38 1.48 34.72 8.06
C LYS A 38 0.45 33.71 7.57
N LYS A 39 -0.41 34.14 6.65
CA LYS A 39 -1.33 33.25 5.95
C LYS A 39 -0.50 32.07 5.43
N PHE A 40 -0.84 30.87 5.85
CA PHE A 40 -0.18 29.64 5.43
C PHE A 40 -0.54 29.42 3.96
N ASN A 41 0.25 30.02 3.05
CA ASN A 41 0.09 29.77 1.62
C ASN A 41 0.65 28.38 1.32
N LEU A 42 -0.22 27.38 1.31
CA LEU A 42 0.11 26.04 0.78
C LEU A 42 0.59 26.11 -0.69
N ALA A 43 0.17 27.14 -1.43
CA ALA A 43 0.53 27.35 -2.83
C ALA A 43 1.91 28.00 -3.07
N GLY A 44 2.62 28.42 -2.02
CA GLY A 44 3.85 29.23 -2.15
C GLY A 44 5.15 28.44 -2.21
N ARG A 45 5.12 27.10 -2.10
CA ARG A 45 6.29 26.26 -2.21
C ARG A 45 5.98 25.15 -3.23
N PRO A 46 6.70 25.04 -4.35
CA PRO A 46 6.59 23.89 -5.24
C PRO A 46 7.07 22.67 -4.47
N GLY A 47 6.14 21.97 -3.84
CA GLY A 47 6.38 20.77 -3.05
C GLY A 47 5.78 19.56 -3.76
N ASP A 48 6.22 18.39 -3.36
CA ASP A 48 5.68 17.11 -3.84
C ASP A 48 4.27 16.89 -3.22
N HIS A 49 3.28 17.69 -3.68
CA HIS A 49 1.91 17.62 -3.15
C HIS A 49 1.12 16.45 -3.72
N ILE A 50 1.37 16.07 -4.96
CA ILE A 50 0.78 14.91 -5.60
C ILE A 50 1.87 13.90 -5.89
N LEU A 51 1.67 12.66 -5.45
CA LEU A 51 2.52 11.54 -5.76
C LEU A 51 1.73 10.54 -6.60
N LEU A 52 2.24 10.26 -7.79
CA LEU A 52 1.78 9.15 -8.65
C LEU A 52 2.85 8.08 -8.64
N GLN A 53 2.49 6.86 -8.27
CA GLN A 53 3.41 5.74 -8.17
C GLN A 53 2.96 4.57 -9.04
N LEU A 54 3.88 4.00 -9.79
CA LEU A 54 3.70 2.76 -10.54
C LEU A 54 4.73 1.75 -10.07
N SER A 55 4.30 0.54 -9.73
CA SER A 55 5.17 -0.49 -9.17
C SER A 55 5.05 -1.84 -9.87
N SER A 56 6.12 -2.61 -9.73
CA SER A 56 6.11 -4.06 -9.82
C SER A 56 5.92 -4.61 -8.42
N ASP A 57 4.95 -5.52 -8.27
CA ASP A 57 4.53 -6.03 -6.97
C ASP A 57 4.88 -7.52 -6.84
N ARG A 58 5.29 -7.92 -5.62
CA ARG A 58 5.56 -9.32 -5.25
C ARG A 58 5.06 -9.60 -3.85
N TRP A 59 4.60 -10.82 -3.60
CA TRP A 59 4.32 -11.32 -2.25
C TRP A 59 5.56 -12.04 -1.71
N MET A 60 6.20 -11.46 -0.73
CA MET A 60 7.31 -12.09 -0.01
C MET A 60 6.75 -13.11 0.98
N GLY A 61 7.45 -14.24 1.16
CA GLY A 61 6.98 -15.35 2.00
C GLY A 61 5.90 -16.22 1.34
N ALA A 62 5.61 -16.03 0.06
CA ALA A 62 4.71 -16.92 -0.65
C ALA A 62 5.35 -18.30 -0.82
N PRO A 63 4.61 -19.42 -0.57
CA PRO A 63 5.07 -20.77 -0.90
C PRO A 63 5.42 -20.90 -2.38
N ASP A 64 6.37 -21.78 -2.72
CA ASP A 64 6.83 -21.99 -4.10
C ASP A 64 5.69 -22.39 -5.04
N SER A 65 4.70 -23.12 -4.55
CA SER A 65 3.49 -23.50 -5.30
C SER A 65 2.67 -22.29 -5.78
N ILE A 66 2.80 -21.14 -5.11
CA ILE A 66 2.12 -19.89 -5.45
C ILE A 66 3.08 -18.96 -6.21
N ASP A 67 4.33 -18.78 -5.74
CA ASP A 67 5.27 -17.84 -6.35
C ASP A 67 5.70 -18.27 -7.76
N SER A 68 5.87 -19.57 -8.02
CA SER A 68 6.16 -20.12 -9.35
C SER A 68 5.07 -19.87 -10.39
N ARG A 69 3.82 -19.66 -9.94
CA ARG A 69 2.68 -19.38 -10.80
C ARG A 69 2.36 -17.89 -10.94
N ARG A 70 3.12 -17.05 -10.26
CA ARG A 70 3.02 -15.61 -10.39
C ARG A 70 3.60 -15.15 -11.73
N LYS A 71 2.84 -14.34 -12.48
CA LYS A 71 3.38 -13.68 -13.67
C LYS A 71 4.30 -12.53 -13.24
N SER A 72 5.45 -12.40 -13.90
CA SER A 72 6.48 -11.38 -13.58
C SER A 72 5.94 -9.95 -13.65
N LEU A 73 4.91 -9.68 -14.43
CA LEU A 73 4.30 -8.36 -14.61
C LEU A 73 3.13 -8.07 -13.64
N SER A 74 3.25 -8.50 -12.38
CA SER A 74 2.34 -8.04 -11.32
C SER A 74 2.63 -6.57 -11.00
N ARG A 75 1.59 -5.74 -10.90
CA ARG A 75 1.74 -4.28 -10.86
C ARG A 75 0.79 -3.61 -9.89
N GLY A 76 1.29 -2.52 -9.31
CA GLY A 76 0.53 -1.61 -8.47
C GLY A 76 0.49 -0.20 -9.03
N GLY A 77 -0.46 0.57 -8.56
CA GLY A 77 -0.56 1.99 -8.82
C GLY A 77 -1.09 2.69 -7.57
N ASN A 78 -0.41 3.75 -7.17
CA ASN A 78 -0.79 4.51 -5.99
C ASN A 78 -0.89 5.99 -6.35
N ILE A 79 -1.84 6.67 -5.72
CA ILE A 79 -2.00 8.12 -5.83
C ILE A 79 -2.19 8.69 -4.42
N TYR A 80 -1.39 9.71 -4.09
CA TYR A 80 -1.44 10.39 -2.78
C TYR A 80 -1.47 11.90 -2.95
N ILE A 81 -2.23 12.56 -2.07
CA ILE A 81 -2.16 14.00 -1.84
C ILE A 81 -1.40 14.18 -0.54
N MET A 82 -0.28 14.91 -0.59
CA MET A 82 0.66 15.07 0.51
C MET A 82 0.74 16.54 0.95
N LEU A 83 0.81 16.74 2.25
CA LEU A 83 1.09 18.02 2.87
C LEU A 83 2.51 17.98 3.41
N ASP A 84 3.37 18.88 2.95
CA ASP A 84 4.78 18.96 3.31
C ASP A 84 5.01 20.11 4.27
N LYS A 85 5.65 19.85 5.42
CA LYS A 85 5.98 20.84 6.44
C LYS A 85 7.48 20.86 6.72
N PRO A 86 8.20 21.85 6.20
CA PRO A 86 9.63 22.01 6.48
C PRO A 86 9.91 22.29 7.97
N PHE A 87 11.04 21.78 8.45
CA PHE A 87 11.50 22.09 9.80
C PHE A 87 12.06 23.51 9.87
N LYS A 88 11.75 24.22 10.95
CA LYS A 88 12.19 25.64 11.14
C LYS A 88 13.70 25.77 11.16
N GLY A 89 14.44 24.79 11.69
CA GLY A 89 15.89 24.81 11.81
C GLY A 89 16.66 24.27 10.60
N SER A 90 15.96 23.60 9.66
CA SER A 90 16.60 23.01 8.48
C SER A 90 15.63 22.99 7.30
N PRO A 91 15.76 23.94 6.37
CA PRO A 91 14.87 24.00 5.21
C PRO A 91 15.04 22.79 4.25
N ARG A 92 16.13 22.02 4.41
CA ARG A 92 16.38 20.79 3.62
C ARG A 92 15.58 19.59 4.11
N MET A 93 15.15 19.63 5.38
CA MET A 93 14.38 18.54 5.99
C MET A 93 12.92 18.94 6.15
N SER A 94 12.01 18.03 5.87
CA SER A 94 10.57 18.23 6.08
C SER A 94 9.88 16.95 6.55
N ALA A 95 8.77 17.13 7.23
CA ALA A 95 7.82 16.04 7.51
C ALA A 95 6.63 16.20 6.57
N ALA A 96 6.24 15.12 5.91
CA ALA A 96 5.09 15.09 5.05
C ALA A 96 4.08 14.03 5.51
N PHE A 97 2.81 14.36 5.43
CA PHE A 97 1.71 13.43 5.69
C PHE A 97 0.66 13.60 4.60
N GLY A 98 -0.08 12.55 4.33
CA GLY A 98 -1.04 12.60 3.23
C GLY A 98 -2.15 11.58 3.33
N LEU A 99 -2.97 11.59 2.32
CA LEU A 99 -4.06 10.66 2.09
C LEU A 99 -4.03 10.21 0.64
N GLY A 100 -4.31 8.93 0.41
CA GLY A 100 -4.39 8.43 -0.94
C GLY A 100 -4.90 7.01 -1.05
N VAL A 101 -4.89 6.49 -2.26
CA VAL A 101 -5.32 5.13 -2.58
C VAL A 101 -4.17 4.37 -3.21
N GLY A 102 -3.86 3.22 -2.61
CA GLY A 102 -2.90 2.27 -3.13
C GLY A 102 -3.60 1.04 -3.67
N THR A 103 -3.23 0.61 -4.88
CA THR A 103 -3.75 -0.61 -5.50
C THR A 103 -2.62 -1.56 -5.84
N SER A 104 -2.88 -2.85 -5.70
CA SER A 104 -1.96 -3.92 -6.08
C SER A 104 -2.71 -5.00 -6.85
N SER A 105 -2.18 -5.43 -7.99
CA SER A 105 -2.73 -6.49 -8.83
C SER A 105 -1.67 -7.56 -9.06
N MET A 106 -1.88 -8.73 -8.42
CA MET A 106 -1.05 -9.92 -8.60
C MET A 106 -1.64 -10.78 -9.71
N PHE A 107 -0.87 -11.02 -10.74
CA PHE A 107 -1.28 -11.86 -11.86
C PHE A 107 -0.73 -13.26 -11.69
N PHE A 108 -1.59 -14.24 -11.93
CA PHE A 108 -1.26 -15.66 -11.82
C PHE A 108 -1.50 -16.40 -13.14
N ASP A 109 -0.73 -17.45 -13.33
CA ASP A 109 -0.94 -18.43 -14.38
C ASP A 109 -1.34 -19.77 -13.78
N LYS A 110 -2.37 -20.40 -14.32
CA LYS A 110 -2.87 -21.73 -13.89
C LYS A 110 -3.15 -21.84 -12.37
N LEU A 111 -3.48 -20.75 -11.72
CA LEU A 111 -3.82 -20.68 -10.30
C LEU A 111 -5.14 -19.97 -10.12
N LEU A 112 -6.04 -20.55 -9.33
CA LEU A 112 -7.28 -19.93 -8.87
C LEU A 112 -7.17 -19.67 -7.36
N VAL A 113 -7.57 -18.49 -6.94
CA VAL A 113 -7.67 -18.11 -5.53
C VAL A 113 -9.14 -17.93 -5.20
N ASP A 114 -9.70 -18.84 -4.41
CA ASP A 114 -11.13 -18.79 -4.04
C ASP A 114 -11.36 -17.89 -2.83
N ILE A 115 -11.62 -16.63 -3.10
CA ILE A 115 -11.89 -15.63 -2.06
C ILE A 115 -13.37 -15.59 -1.61
N ALA A 116 -14.25 -16.32 -2.27
CA ALA A 116 -15.68 -16.37 -1.95
C ALA A 116 -16.07 -17.62 -1.17
N GLY A 117 -15.15 -18.58 -1.04
CA GLY A 117 -15.38 -19.81 -0.28
C GLY A 117 -15.73 -19.50 1.18
N ASN A 118 -16.58 -20.34 1.77
CA ASN A 118 -16.94 -20.28 3.19
C ASN A 118 -16.17 -21.33 4.00
N VAL A 119 -14.85 -21.36 3.81
CA VAL A 119 -13.93 -22.30 4.46
C VAL A 119 -12.92 -21.53 5.32
N PRO A 120 -12.40 -22.11 6.42
CA PRO A 120 -11.48 -21.41 7.31
C PRO A 120 -10.15 -20.99 6.64
N VAL A 121 -9.68 -21.79 5.67
CA VAL A 121 -8.40 -21.59 4.99
C VAL A 121 -8.63 -21.20 3.54
N LEU A 122 -7.91 -20.18 3.07
CA LEU A 122 -7.97 -19.71 1.70
C LEU A 122 -7.42 -20.77 0.74
N ASN A 123 -8.25 -21.19 -0.21
CA ASN A 123 -7.88 -22.22 -1.16
C ASN A 123 -7.17 -21.65 -2.39
N PHE A 124 -5.91 -22.07 -2.59
CA PHE A 124 -5.11 -21.82 -3.79
C PHE A 124 -5.12 -23.08 -4.66
N ARG A 125 -5.99 -23.09 -5.67
CA ARG A 125 -6.22 -24.27 -6.52
C ARG A 125 -5.36 -24.21 -7.78
N SER A 126 -4.53 -25.24 -7.98
CA SER A 126 -3.83 -25.46 -9.25
C SER A 126 -4.80 -25.87 -10.35
N LEU A 127 -4.63 -25.30 -11.54
CA LEU A 127 -5.46 -25.55 -12.72
C LEU A 127 -4.64 -26.10 -13.91
N ASP A 128 -3.60 -26.90 -13.65
CA ASP A 128 -2.73 -27.43 -14.72
C ASP A 128 -3.49 -28.31 -15.72
N THR A 129 -4.37 -29.17 -15.21
CA THR A 129 -5.17 -30.13 -15.99
C THR A 129 -6.63 -29.73 -16.13
N LEU A 130 -7.00 -28.55 -15.69
CA LEU A 130 -8.37 -28.06 -15.65
C LEU A 130 -8.56 -26.83 -16.53
N ASN A 131 -9.83 -26.49 -16.75
CA ASN A 131 -10.18 -25.23 -17.39
C ASN A 131 -9.69 -24.05 -16.55
N ARG A 132 -9.05 -23.08 -17.20
CA ARG A 132 -8.40 -21.94 -16.55
C ARG A 132 -8.69 -20.63 -17.27
N PHE A 133 -8.50 -19.53 -16.56
CA PHE A 133 -8.56 -18.21 -17.20
C PHE A 133 -7.22 -17.86 -17.87
N LYS A 134 -7.24 -17.41 -19.13
CA LYS A 134 -6.08 -16.88 -19.86
C LYS A 134 -5.42 -15.70 -19.10
N LYS A 135 -6.24 -14.86 -18.48
CA LYS A 135 -5.79 -13.76 -17.61
C LYS A 135 -6.50 -13.87 -16.28
N TYR A 136 -5.75 -14.14 -15.22
CA TYR A 136 -6.26 -14.19 -13.85
C TYR A 136 -5.46 -13.30 -12.94
N LYS A 137 -6.13 -12.55 -12.07
CA LYS A 137 -5.48 -11.70 -11.09
C LYS A 137 -6.27 -11.56 -9.80
N VAL A 138 -5.53 -11.34 -8.71
CA VAL A 138 -6.03 -10.87 -7.42
C VAL A 138 -5.69 -9.38 -7.29
N THR A 139 -6.66 -8.55 -6.98
CA THR A 139 -6.46 -7.09 -6.83
C THR A 139 -6.93 -6.66 -5.46
N THR A 140 -6.11 -5.90 -4.76
CA THR A 140 -6.46 -5.22 -3.51
C THR A 140 -6.35 -3.71 -3.70
N ALA A 141 -7.22 -2.97 -3.01
CA ALA A 141 -7.19 -1.52 -2.93
C ALA A 141 -7.29 -1.09 -1.47
N TYR A 142 -6.41 -0.18 -1.05
CA TYR A 142 -6.34 0.37 0.30
C TYR A 142 -6.48 1.89 0.27
N LEU A 143 -7.21 2.43 1.22
CA LEU A 143 -7.09 3.85 1.59
C LEU A 143 -5.90 3.95 2.52
N GLU A 144 -4.95 4.82 2.22
CA GLU A 144 -3.65 4.87 2.89
C GLU A 144 -3.34 6.28 3.40
N LEU A 145 -2.73 6.34 4.57
CA LEU A 145 -2.20 7.54 5.23
C LEU A 145 -0.67 7.40 5.28
N PRO A 146 0.07 7.92 4.29
CA PRO A 146 1.52 7.97 4.34
C PRO A 146 2.01 9.09 5.27
N VAL A 147 3.08 8.81 6.00
CA VAL A 147 3.87 9.77 6.78
C VAL A 147 5.32 9.58 6.38
N GLU A 148 5.95 10.64 5.89
CA GLU A 148 7.33 10.63 5.37
C GLU A 148 8.19 11.67 6.03
N LEU A 149 9.43 11.32 6.34
CA LEU A 149 10.53 12.25 6.57
C LEU A 149 11.27 12.44 5.24
N ARG A 150 11.37 13.69 4.79
CA ARG A 150 11.90 14.05 3.49
C ARG A 150 13.18 14.86 3.63
N TYR A 151 14.12 14.60 2.74
CA TYR A 151 15.31 15.39 2.54
C TYR A 151 15.35 15.92 1.10
N THR A 152 15.61 17.23 0.95
CA THR A 152 15.76 17.92 -0.35
C THR A 152 17.07 18.69 -0.33
N ALA A 153 18.03 18.33 -1.17
CA ALA A 153 19.36 18.89 -1.14
C ALA A 153 19.38 20.41 -1.41
N ASN A 154 18.54 20.88 -2.36
CA ASN A 154 18.33 22.30 -2.62
C ASN A 154 16.85 22.65 -2.62
N PRO A 155 16.31 23.18 -1.51
CA PRO A 155 14.91 23.55 -1.39
C PRO A 155 14.46 24.71 -2.29
N GLU A 156 15.39 25.54 -2.75
CA GLU A 156 15.09 26.69 -3.64
C GLU A 156 14.84 26.23 -5.08
N LYS A 157 15.43 25.10 -5.48
CA LYS A 157 15.28 24.52 -6.81
C LYS A 157 14.81 23.06 -6.73
N PRO A 158 13.58 22.79 -6.21
CA PRO A 158 13.11 21.44 -5.91
C PRO A 158 12.99 20.55 -7.17
N ASN A 159 12.88 21.16 -8.35
CA ASN A 159 12.75 20.44 -9.62
C ASN A 159 14.10 20.04 -10.23
N LYS A 160 15.22 20.48 -9.66
CA LYS A 160 16.58 20.19 -10.14
C LYS A 160 17.49 19.81 -8.98
N THR A 161 17.03 18.93 -8.11
CA THR A 161 17.78 18.56 -6.92
C THR A 161 17.53 17.10 -6.55
N PHE A 162 18.48 16.54 -5.79
CA PHE A 162 18.33 15.23 -5.20
C PHE A 162 17.31 15.24 -4.06
N LYS A 163 16.46 14.24 -4.02
CA LYS A 163 15.44 14.04 -2.99
C LYS A 163 15.51 12.64 -2.42
N ALA A 164 15.35 12.52 -1.12
CA ALA A 164 15.22 11.28 -0.40
C ALA A 164 14.04 11.36 0.56
N ALA A 165 13.36 10.24 0.77
CA ALA A 165 12.31 10.13 1.77
C ALA A 165 12.29 8.73 2.37
N ILE A 166 12.01 8.67 3.66
CA ILE A 166 11.71 7.43 4.37
C ILE A 166 10.41 7.63 5.14
N GLY A 167 9.62 6.60 5.29
CA GLY A 167 8.35 6.76 5.98
C GLY A 167 7.63 5.46 6.27
N LEU A 168 6.46 5.63 6.82
CA LEU A 168 5.49 4.57 7.09
C LEU A 168 4.16 4.95 6.43
N LYS A 169 3.40 3.95 6.06
CA LYS A 169 2.01 4.14 5.63
C LYS A 169 1.11 3.15 6.34
N VAL A 170 0.01 3.67 6.85
CA VAL A 170 -1.08 2.89 7.43
C VAL A 170 -2.24 2.92 6.46
N GLY A 171 -2.91 1.80 6.26
CA GLY A 171 -4.03 1.73 5.34
C GLY A 171 -5.16 0.85 5.83
N THR A 172 -6.34 1.11 5.29
CA THR A 172 -7.52 0.25 5.48
C THR A 172 -8.00 -0.30 4.14
N LEU A 173 -8.41 -1.57 4.14
CA LEU A 173 -8.82 -2.28 2.94
C LEU A 173 -10.16 -1.76 2.42
N LEU A 174 -10.15 -1.13 1.25
CA LEU A 174 -11.35 -0.70 0.54
C LEU A 174 -11.98 -1.85 -0.24
N LYS A 175 -11.15 -2.61 -0.95
CA LYS A 175 -11.62 -3.68 -1.83
C LYS A 175 -10.59 -4.79 -2.00
N ALA A 176 -11.07 -6.03 -2.03
CA ALA A 176 -10.31 -7.19 -2.50
C ALA A 176 -11.17 -7.95 -3.51
N GLN A 177 -10.59 -8.28 -4.67
CA GLN A 177 -11.30 -8.96 -5.75
C GLN A 177 -10.37 -9.85 -6.58
N THR A 178 -10.94 -10.92 -7.10
CA THR A 178 -10.34 -11.69 -8.19
C THR A 178 -11.01 -11.34 -9.51
N LYS A 179 -10.25 -11.41 -10.60
CA LYS A 179 -10.74 -11.21 -11.95
C LYS A 179 -10.12 -12.22 -12.89
N GLY A 180 -10.99 -13.08 -13.47
CA GLY A 180 -10.66 -13.98 -14.57
C GLY A 180 -11.23 -13.44 -15.89
N LYS A 181 -10.46 -13.56 -16.98
CA LYS A 181 -10.92 -13.19 -18.33
C LYS A 181 -10.55 -14.29 -19.32
N THR A 182 -11.47 -14.64 -20.21
CA THR A 182 -11.35 -15.65 -21.25
C THR A 182 -11.05 -17.03 -20.69
N LEU A 183 -12.08 -17.89 -20.62
CA LEU A 183 -11.94 -19.27 -20.16
C LEU A 183 -11.27 -20.12 -21.25
N GLN A 184 -10.26 -20.88 -20.88
CA GLN A 184 -9.52 -21.81 -21.73
C GLN A 184 -9.61 -23.23 -21.18
N ASP A 185 -9.50 -24.22 -22.06
CA ASP A 185 -9.31 -25.63 -21.68
C ASP A 185 -7.86 -25.89 -21.19
N ALA A 186 -7.58 -27.13 -20.80
CA ALA A 186 -6.23 -27.55 -20.40
C ALA A 186 -5.19 -27.38 -21.51
N SER A 187 -5.59 -27.49 -22.78
CA SER A 187 -4.73 -27.29 -23.97
C SER A 187 -4.47 -25.82 -24.30
N GLY A 188 -5.16 -24.88 -23.65
CA GLY A 188 -5.03 -23.45 -23.90
C GLY A 188 -5.93 -22.89 -25.00
N ARG A 189 -6.87 -23.72 -25.54
CA ARG A 189 -7.88 -23.25 -26.50
C ARG A 189 -8.95 -22.46 -25.78
N ASN A 190 -9.45 -21.39 -26.39
CA ASN A 190 -10.53 -20.59 -25.82
C ASN A 190 -11.85 -21.38 -25.87
N ILE A 191 -12.48 -21.59 -24.72
CA ILE A 191 -13.81 -22.17 -24.60
C ILE A 191 -14.86 -21.07 -24.68
N ASN A 192 -14.65 -19.99 -23.89
CA ASN A 192 -15.61 -18.90 -23.80
C ASN A 192 -14.90 -17.59 -23.45
N ASP A 193 -15.32 -16.47 -24.06
CA ASP A 193 -14.76 -15.15 -23.79
C ASP A 193 -15.70 -14.32 -22.91
N TYR A 194 -15.55 -14.48 -21.61
CA TYR A 194 -16.25 -13.71 -20.61
C TYR A 194 -15.31 -13.24 -19.49
N THR A 195 -15.79 -12.30 -18.70
CA THR A 195 -15.07 -11.80 -17.54
C THR A 195 -15.83 -12.17 -16.26
N GLN A 196 -15.21 -12.96 -15.41
CA GLN A 196 -15.71 -13.28 -14.08
C GLN A 196 -15.00 -12.39 -13.05
N LYS A 197 -15.77 -11.76 -12.16
CA LYS A 197 -15.26 -10.96 -11.04
C LYS A 197 -15.89 -11.48 -9.76
N THR A 198 -15.07 -11.75 -8.75
CA THR A 198 -15.50 -12.11 -7.40
C THR A 198 -14.89 -11.13 -6.42
N SER A 199 -15.70 -10.58 -5.51
CA SER A 199 -15.24 -9.60 -4.51
C SER A 199 -15.57 -10.10 -3.12
N SER A 200 -14.55 -10.25 -2.27
CA SER A 200 -14.69 -10.61 -0.86
C SER A 200 -13.48 -10.12 -0.07
N LYS A 201 -13.72 -9.59 1.12
CA LYS A 201 -12.67 -9.14 2.05
C LYS A 201 -12.40 -10.15 3.16
N SER A 202 -13.15 -11.26 3.20
CA SER A 202 -13.20 -12.19 4.34
C SER A 202 -11.83 -12.71 4.77
N TYR A 203 -10.97 -13.01 3.81
CA TYR A 203 -9.64 -13.58 4.04
C TYR A 203 -8.52 -12.55 4.16
N PHE A 204 -8.79 -11.28 3.79
CA PHE A 204 -7.77 -10.25 3.74
C PHE A 204 -7.68 -9.45 5.03
N ASN A 205 -6.47 -9.06 5.38
CA ASN A 205 -6.24 -8.12 6.48
C ASN A 205 -6.87 -6.76 6.16
N THR A 206 -7.68 -6.28 7.10
CA THR A 206 -8.33 -4.97 6.96
C THR A 206 -7.33 -3.84 7.13
N THR A 207 -6.35 -4.02 8.01
CA THR A 207 -5.33 -3.01 8.31
C THR A 207 -4.02 -3.39 7.64
N ARG A 208 -3.37 -2.41 7.03
CA ARG A 208 -2.07 -2.51 6.38
C ARG A 208 -1.10 -1.54 7.04
N LEU A 209 0.08 -2.03 7.41
CA LEU A 209 1.23 -1.21 7.82
C LEU A 209 2.39 -1.52 6.88
N ALA A 210 3.00 -0.49 6.29
CA ALA A 210 4.13 -0.66 5.39
C ALA A 210 5.21 0.39 5.66
N ALA A 211 6.47 -0.05 5.56
CA ALA A 211 7.62 0.84 5.49
C ALA A 211 7.85 1.29 4.05
N THR A 212 8.25 2.54 3.85
CA THR A 212 8.50 3.11 2.53
C THR A 212 9.84 3.84 2.49
N ALA A 213 10.51 3.75 1.34
CA ALA A 213 11.69 4.53 1.05
C ALA A 213 11.62 5.06 -0.39
N ARG A 214 12.16 6.26 -0.63
CA ARG A 214 12.15 6.90 -1.94
C ARG A 214 13.44 7.68 -2.15
N LEU A 215 14.03 7.55 -3.34
CA LEU A 215 15.23 8.26 -3.75
C LEU A 215 15.04 8.75 -5.20
N GLY A 216 15.39 10.00 -5.47
CA GLY A 216 15.21 10.53 -6.81
C GLY A 216 15.81 11.88 -7.06
N TYR A 217 15.58 12.36 -8.28
CA TYR A 217 16.03 13.65 -8.75
C TYR A 217 14.88 14.39 -9.46
N GLY A 218 14.66 15.63 -9.06
CA GLY A 218 13.58 16.46 -9.63
C GLY A 218 12.19 15.87 -9.42
N TYR A 219 11.52 15.55 -10.51
CA TYR A 219 10.15 15.00 -10.49
C TYR A 219 10.10 13.48 -10.38
N PHE A 220 11.21 12.77 -10.66
CA PHE A 220 11.26 11.33 -10.73
C PHE A 220 11.99 10.73 -9.55
N SER A 221 11.43 9.69 -8.96
CA SER A 221 12.05 8.94 -7.86
C SER A 221 11.80 7.45 -8.03
N LEU A 222 12.78 6.65 -7.66
CA LEU A 222 12.58 5.24 -7.34
C LEU A 222 11.96 5.13 -5.96
N PHE A 223 11.01 4.23 -5.78
CA PHE A 223 10.46 3.94 -4.45
C PHE A 223 10.41 2.44 -4.19
N GLY A 224 10.50 2.10 -2.91
CA GLY A 224 10.24 0.79 -2.36
C GLY A 224 9.22 0.89 -1.25
N SER A 225 8.33 -0.10 -1.14
CA SER A 225 7.38 -0.22 -0.05
C SER A 225 7.26 -1.68 0.35
N TYR A 226 7.54 -1.96 1.61
CA TYR A 226 7.46 -3.30 2.18
C TYR A 226 6.39 -3.35 3.26
N ASN A 227 5.43 -4.27 3.11
CA ASN A 227 4.41 -4.47 4.11
C ASN A 227 4.98 -5.20 5.33
N ILE A 228 4.79 -4.61 6.50
CA ILE A 228 5.10 -5.23 7.78
C ILE A 228 4.01 -6.25 8.15
N THR A 229 2.75 -5.88 7.87
CA THR A 229 1.59 -6.77 8.06
C THR A 229 1.39 -7.70 6.88
N SER A 230 0.92 -8.92 7.14
CA SER A 230 0.51 -9.87 6.10
C SER A 230 -0.67 -9.33 5.29
N ILE A 231 -0.78 -9.77 4.03
CA ILE A 231 -1.95 -9.45 3.18
C ILE A 231 -3.19 -10.24 3.59
N PHE A 232 -3.00 -11.45 4.13
CA PHE A 232 -4.08 -12.31 4.62
C PHE A 232 -4.16 -12.28 6.15
N LYS A 233 -5.33 -12.60 6.68
CA LYS A 233 -5.54 -12.77 8.11
C LYS A 233 -4.76 -13.97 8.63
N ASP A 234 -4.42 -13.95 9.90
CA ASP A 234 -3.70 -15.04 10.56
C ASP A 234 -4.51 -16.36 10.50
N GLY A 235 -3.82 -17.45 10.22
CA GLY A 235 -4.43 -18.79 10.11
C GLY A 235 -5.20 -19.06 8.82
N VAL A 236 -5.37 -18.07 7.94
CA VAL A 236 -6.12 -18.19 6.68
C VAL A 236 -5.24 -18.68 5.53
N ALA A 237 -4.00 -18.20 5.46
CA ALA A 237 -3.01 -18.56 4.45
C ALA A 237 -1.60 -18.37 5.03
N ALA A 238 -0.57 -18.72 4.25
CA ALA A 238 0.81 -18.42 4.61
C ALA A 238 1.01 -16.91 4.83
N ASP A 239 1.97 -16.54 5.68
CA ASP A 239 2.32 -15.14 5.96
C ASP A 239 2.99 -14.50 4.74
N MET A 240 2.19 -13.87 3.89
CA MET A 240 2.64 -13.24 2.66
C MET A 240 2.62 -11.73 2.82
N LYS A 241 3.79 -11.09 2.64
CA LYS A 241 3.99 -9.65 2.79
C LYS A 241 4.26 -9.01 1.45
N PRO A 242 3.37 -8.12 0.96
CA PRO A 242 3.59 -7.40 -0.29
C PRO A 242 4.84 -6.53 -0.26
N LEU A 243 5.67 -6.65 -1.31
CA LEU A 243 6.76 -5.77 -1.66
C LEU A 243 6.41 -5.06 -2.97
N GLN A 244 6.54 -3.75 -3.00
CA GLN A 244 6.36 -2.91 -4.18
C GLN A 244 7.67 -2.17 -4.47
N ILE A 245 8.15 -2.24 -5.71
CA ILE A 245 9.31 -1.47 -6.18
C ILE A 245 8.91 -0.80 -7.48
N GLY A 246 9.17 0.48 -7.62
CA GLY A 246 8.71 1.21 -8.79
C GLY A 246 9.16 2.65 -8.89
N LEU A 247 8.45 3.38 -9.73
CA LEU A 247 8.71 4.79 -10.03
C LEU A 247 7.63 5.67 -9.40
N THR A 248 8.07 6.80 -8.88
CA THR A 248 7.21 7.89 -8.41
C THR A 248 7.42 9.11 -9.30
N ILE A 249 6.32 9.72 -9.71
CA ILE A 249 6.29 11.07 -10.28
C ILE A 249 5.69 11.98 -9.19
N SER A 250 6.41 13.05 -8.86
CA SER A 250 6.02 13.99 -7.80
C SER A 250 6.23 15.43 -8.26
N GLY A 251 5.54 16.37 -7.60
CA GLY A 251 5.70 17.80 -7.92
C GLY A 251 4.77 18.29 -9.04
N LEU A 252 3.63 17.60 -9.21
CA LEU A 252 2.53 18.04 -10.06
C LEU A 252 1.61 19.00 -9.30
#